data_1d3312bcb15d6f6f1d8233d3a486aae2
#
_entry.id   1d3312bcb15d6f6f1d8233d3a486aae2
#
_cell.length_a   1.000
_cell.length_b   1.000
_cell.length_c   1.000
_cell.angle_alpha   90.00
_cell.angle_beta   90.00
_cell.angle_gamma   90.00
#
_symmetry.space_group_name_H-M   'P 1'
#
loop_
_entity.id
_entity.type
_entity.pdbx_description
1 polymer ?
#
loop_
_entity_poly.entity_id
_entity_poly.type
_entity_poly.pdbx_seq_one_letter_code
_entity_poly.pdbx_strand_id
1 'polypeptide(L)'
;EASDGESAWKLFQKEKFDFVVLDLMLPELDGLSLSRRILNVAPDVRILALSSECDDYTIREVTRSGILGFVHKQEMSLEILFTAFNDVSAGEIYYSTNAQKIIADMWQNPDAYYKVLSDRELQVLRLIARGHDHVSAGELLGISEFTVRRHKHNVMKRLNISDEASLVRFAFEKGVVKSKGGLDWTSISHKKH
;
A
#
# COMPACT_ATOMS: atom_id res chain seq x y z
N GLU A 1 12.32 -7.21 18.98
CA GLU A 1 11.04 -6.53 18.71
C GLU A 1 11.27 -5.02 18.62
N ALA A 2 10.55 -4.34 17.74
CA ALA A 2 10.59 -2.89 17.56
C ALA A 2 9.17 -2.34 17.42
N SER A 3 8.92 -1.13 17.95
CA SER A 3 7.60 -0.50 17.99
C SER A 3 7.29 0.43 16.80
N ASP A 4 8.30 0.81 16.05
CA ASP A 4 8.22 1.71 14.91
C ASP A 4 9.21 1.30 13.81
N GLY A 5 9.04 1.85 12.61
CA GLY A 5 9.82 1.45 11.44
C GLY A 5 11.29 1.85 11.48
N GLU A 6 11.63 2.99 12.08
CA GLU A 6 13.04 3.43 12.18
C GLU A 6 13.80 2.60 13.24
N SER A 7 13.17 2.28 14.36
CA SER A 7 13.74 1.36 15.36
C SER A 7 13.92 -0.05 14.80
N ALA A 8 12.95 -0.54 14.03
CA ALA A 8 13.04 -1.82 13.33
C ALA A 8 14.20 -1.83 12.33
N TRP A 9 14.37 -0.75 11.55
CA TRP A 9 15.50 -0.63 10.63
C TRP A 9 16.86 -0.64 11.35
N LYS A 10 16.98 0.14 12.43
CA LYS A 10 18.21 0.15 13.26
C LYS A 10 18.54 -1.23 13.86
N LEU A 11 17.51 -1.96 14.30
CA LEU A 11 17.66 -3.32 14.82
C LEU A 11 18.13 -4.27 13.70
N PHE A 12 17.49 -4.19 12.52
CA PHE A 12 17.83 -5.01 11.37
C PHE A 12 19.29 -4.81 10.90
N GLN A 13 19.81 -3.60 11.00
CA GLN A 13 21.20 -3.31 10.66
C GLN A 13 22.23 -3.88 11.66
N LYS A 14 21.82 -4.12 12.90
CA LYS A 14 22.71 -4.62 13.98
C LYS A 14 22.73 -6.14 14.07
N GLU A 15 21.66 -6.80 13.71
CA GLU A 15 21.45 -8.22 13.86
C GLU A 15 21.07 -8.86 12.53
N LYS A 16 21.35 -10.16 12.37
CA LYS A 16 20.94 -10.92 11.19
C LYS A 16 19.60 -11.59 11.47
N PHE A 17 18.71 -11.47 10.50
CA PHE A 17 17.39 -12.09 10.54
C PHE A 17 17.16 -12.85 9.23
N ASP A 18 16.67 -14.08 9.32
CA ASP A 18 16.25 -14.88 8.18
C ASP A 18 14.75 -14.73 7.90
N PHE A 19 14.01 -14.29 8.93
CA PHE A 19 12.56 -14.12 8.88
C PHE A 19 12.13 -12.86 9.65
N VAL A 20 11.20 -12.10 9.08
CA VAL A 20 10.65 -10.88 9.68
C VAL A 20 9.12 -10.92 9.62
N VAL A 21 8.49 -10.78 10.79
CA VAL A 21 7.04 -10.47 10.87
C VAL A 21 6.90 -8.95 10.94
N LEU A 22 6.20 -8.36 9.97
CA LEU A 22 6.17 -6.92 9.77
C LEU A 22 4.74 -6.38 9.73
N ASP A 23 4.41 -5.52 10.70
CA ASP A 23 3.20 -4.70 10.57
C ASP A 23 3.39 -3.65 9.47
N LEU A 24 2.46 -3.58 8.52
CA LEU A 24 2.50 -2.54 7.47
C LEU A 24 2.08 -1.17 7.98
N MET A 25 1.40 -1.12 9.13
CA MET A 25 0.86 0.12 9.73
C MET A 25 1.76 0.64 10.85
N LEU A 26 3.06 0.73 10.60
CA LEU A 26 4.00 1.28 11.56
C LEU A 26 4.03 2.81 11.53
N PRO A 27 4.21 3.48 12.68
CA PRO A 27 4.49 4.90 12.73
C PRO A 27 5.87 5.23 12.14
N GLU A 28 6.09 6.50 11.78
CA GLU A 28 7.31 7.09 11.20
C GLU A 28 7.68 6.52 9.83
N LEU A 29 8.22 5.32 9.77
CA LEU A 29 8.53 4.61 8.53
C LEU A 29 7.52 3.49 8.34
N ASP A 30 6.67 3.60 7.30
CA ASP A 30 5.67 2.57 6.99
C ASP A 30 6.31 1.23 6.61
N GLY A 31 5.58 0.13 6.92
CA GLY A 31 6.11 -1.22 6.76
C GLY A 31 6.45 -1.59 5.31
N LEU A 32 5.76 -1.04 4.31
CA LEU A 32 6.11 -1.26 2.90
C LEU A 32 7.44 -0.62 2.53
N SER A 33 7.71 0.59 3.03
CA SER A 33 9.01 1.25 2.84
C SER A 33 10.11 0.51 3.57
N LEU A 34 9.84 0.03 4.80
CA LEU A 34 10.78 -0.79 5.57
C LEU A 34 11.08 -2.12 4.87
N SER A 35 10.05 -2.84 4.38
CA SER A 35 10.26 -4.10 3.66
C SER A 35 11.16 -3.95 2.43
N ARG A 36 10.97 -2.87 1.66
CA ARG A 36 11.84 -2.54 0.52
C ARG A 36 13.28 -2.28 0.93
N ARG A 37 13.50 -1.55 2.04
CA ARG A 37 14.86 -1.31 2.58
C ARG A 37 15.52 -2.62 3.00
N ILE A 38 14.78 -3.51 3.68
CA ILE A 38 15.26 -4.83 4.10
C ILE A 38 15.64 -5.66 2.89
N LEU A 39 14.73 -5.85 1.93
CA LEU A 39 14.96 -6.71 0.77
C LEU A 39 16.04 -6.17 -0.17
N ASN A 40 16.30 -4.87 -0.19
CA ASN A 40 17.40 -4.28 -0.95
C ASN A 40 18.77 -4.66 -0.39
N VAL A 41 18.92 -4.86 0.91
CA VAL A 41 20.20 -5.20 1.57
C VAL A 41 20.31 -6.68 1.91
N ALA A 42 19.19 -7.37 2.04
CA ALA A 42 19.10 -8.78 2.38
C ALA A 42 17.95 -9.45 1.59
N PRO A 43 18.15 -9.74 0.30
CA PRO A 43 17.10 -10.25 -0.59
C PRO A 43 16.56 -11.64 -0.20
N ASP A 44 17.34 -12.41 0.56
CA ASP A 44 16.97 -13.76 1.01
C ASP A 44 16.08 -13.76 2.28
N VAL A 45 15.90 -12.61 2.92
CA VAL A 45 15.06 -12.49 4.11
C VAL A 45 13.59 -12.70 3.74
N ARG A 46 12.94 -13.57 4.47
CA ARG A 46 11.52 -13.89 4.29
C ARG A 46 10.67 -12.95 5.13
N ILE A 47 9.70 -12.30 4.50
CA ILE A 47 8.83 -11.32 5.18
C ILE A 47 7.40 -11.82 5.18
N LEU A 48 6.80 -11.93 6.38
CA LEU A 48 5.37 -12.09 6.60
C LEU A 48 4.79 -10.74 7.04
N ALA A 49 4.03 -10.10 6.18
CA ALA A 49 3.37 -8.85 6.47
C ALA A 49 2.03 -9.06 7.18
N LEU A 50 1.77 -8.25 8.20
CA LEU A 50 0.48 -8.14 8.88
C LEU A 50 -0.10 -6.75 8.60
N SER A 51 -1.41 -6.65 8.34
CA SER A 51 -2.05 -5.35 8.15
C SER A 51 -3.51 -5.35 8.60
N SER A 52 -3.96 -4.25 9.19
CA SER A 52 -5.39 -3.97 9.39
C SER A 52 -6.10 -3.49 8.12
N GLU A 53 -5.34 -3.21 7.06
CA GLU A 53 -5.85 -2.79 5.77
C GLU A 53 -5.56 -3.84 4.70
N CYS A 54 -6.60 -4.14 3.92
CA CYS A 54 -6.56 -5.10 2.83
C CYS A 54 -7.36 -4.52 1.66
N ASP A 55 -6.75 -3.56 0.96
CA ASP A 55 -7.29 -2.86 -0.20
C ASP A 55 -6.43 -3.11 -1.45
N ASP A 56 -6.97 -2.76 -2.62
CA ASP A 56 -6.32 -2.97 -3.93
C ASP A 56 -4.88 -2.42 -3.96
N TYR A 57 -4.66 -1.23 -3.36
CA TYR A 57 -3.35 -0.60 -3.35
C TYR A 57 -2.36 -1.35 -2.46
N THR A 58 -2.77 -1.68 -1.23
CA THR A 58 -1.93 -2.41 -0.26
C THR A 58 -1.51 -3.77 -0.82
N ILE A 59 -2.46 -4.53 -1.35
CA ILE A 59 -2.20 -5.86 -1.92
C ILE A 59 -1.31 -5.78 -3.16
N ARG A 60 -1.52 -4.80 -4.04
CA ARG A 60 -0.64 -4.56 -5.18
C ARG A 60 0.80 -4.28 -4.74
N GLU A 61 0.99 -3.42 -3.75
CA GLU A 61 2.32 -3.07 -3.27
C GLU A 61 3.00 -4.28 -2.60
N VAL A 62 2.26 -5.09 -1.84
CA VAL A 62 2.76 -6.33 -1.24
C VAL A 62 3.21 -7.30 -2.32
N THR A 63 2.36 -7.59 -3.32
CA THR A 63 2.69 -8.54 -4.41
C THR A 63 3.89 -8.11 -5.26
N ARG A 64 4.22 -6.81 -5.30
CA ARG A 64 5.35 -6.27 -6.07
C ARG A 64 6.62 -6.06 -5.25
N SER A 65 6.52 -6.12 -3.93
CA SER A 65 7.64 -5.78 -3.03
C SER A 65 8.61 -6.92 -2.78
N GLY A 66 8.27 -8.16 -3.12
CA GLY A 66 9.00 -9.36 -2.75
C GLY A 66 8.62 -9.93 -1.37
N ILE A 67 7.59 -9.37 -0.71
CA ILE A 67 6.99 -9.93 0.49
C ILE A 67 6.33 -11.26 0.13
N LEU A 68 6.67 -12.35 0.82
CA LEU A 68 6.15 -13.68 0.55
C LEU A 68 4.82 -13.95 1.26
N GLY A 69 4.59 -13.37 2.44
CA GLY A 69 3.37 -13.60 3.22
C GLY A 69 2.58 -12.34 3.52
N PHE A 70 1.24 -12.43 3.46
CA PHE A 70 0.34 -11.38 3.92
C PHE A 70 -0.85 -11.96 4.69
N VAL A 71 -1.07 -11.46 5.89
CA VAL A 71 -2.24 -11.78 6.72
C VAL A 71 -2.99 -10.49 7.05
N HIS A 72 -4.27 -10.44 6.67
CA HIS A 72 -5.18 -9.39 7.11
C HIS A 72 -5.52 -9.60 8.59
N LYS A 73 -5.29 -8.61 9.45
CA LYS A 73 -5.46 -8.74 10.91
C LYS A 73 -6.87 -9.16 11.35
N GLN A 74 -7.91 -8.86 10.56
CA GLN A 74 -9.27 -9.33 10.85
C GLN A 74 -9.47 -10.83 10.65
N GLU A 75 -8.61 -11.49 9.88
CA GLU A 75 -8.63 -12.94 9.64
C GLU A 75 -7.62 -13.68 10.54
N MET A 76 -6.85 -12.95 11.35
CA MET A 76 -5.74 -13.49 12.13
C MET A 76 -6.24 -14.44 13.24
N SER A 77 -5.76 -15.67 13.19
CA SER A 77 -5.87 -16.68 14.24
C SER A 77 -4.52 -17.35 14.45
N LEU A 78 -4.34 -18.09 15.53
CA LEU A 78 -3.11 -18.85 15.74
C LEU A 78 -2.84 -19.85 14.62
N GLU A 79 -3.88 -20.50 14.12
CA GLU A 79 -3.81 -21.47 13.02
C GLU A 79 -3.33 -20.78 11.72
N ILE A 80 -3.95 -19.64 11.37
CA ILE A 80 -3.58 -18.85 10.18
C ILE A 80 -2.14 -18.34 10.28
N LEU A 81 -1.73 -17.83 11.45
CA LEU A 81 -0.36 -17.37 11.64
C LEU A 81 0.65 -18.51 11.55
N PHE A 82 0.32 -19.68 12.12
CA PHE A 82 1.18 -20.85 12.07
C PHE A 82 1.34 -21.37 10.62
N THR A 83 0.25 -21.44 9.87
CA THR A 83 0.27 -21.84 8.45
C THR A 83 1.09 -20.83 7.64
N ALA A 84 0.79 -19.54 7.77
CA ALA A 84 1.53 -18.48 7.07
C ALA A 84 3.03 -18.50 7.40
N PHE A 85 3.38 -18.70 8.67
CA PHE A 85 4.77 -18.81 9.08
C PHE A 85 5.48 -20.00 8.44
N ASN A 86 4.86 -21.18 8.43
CA ASN A 86 5.45 -22.37 7.83
C ASN A 86 5.65 -22.21 6.33
N ASP A 87 4.63 -21.75 5.60
CA ASP A 87 4.69 -21.56 4.15
C ASP A 87 5.78 -20.54 3.78
N VAL A 88 5.76 -19.37 4.43
CA VAL A 88 6.76 -18.31 4.18
C VAL A 88 8.16 -18.77 4.60
N SER A 89 8.30 -19.54 5.70
CA SER A 89 9.57 -20.12 6.12
C SER A 89 10.09 -21.18 5.15
N ALA A 90 9.23 -21.83 4.39
CA ALA A 90 9.61 -22.72 3.31
C ALA A 90 9.96 -21.96 2.00
N GLY A 91 9.71 -20.65 1.94
CA GLY A 91 9.86 -19.82 0.73
C GLY A 91 8.61 -19.81 -0.16
N GLU A 92 7.51 -20.36 0.34
CA GLU A 92 6.22 -20.38 -0.35
C GLU A 92 5.43 -19.07 -0.11
N ILE A 93 4.53 -18.76 -1.03
CA ILE A 93 3.68 -17.57 -0.94
C ILE A 93 2.43 -17.89 -0.12
N TYR A 94 2.14 -17.05 0.87
CA TYR A 94 0.92 -17.12 1.66
C TYR A 94 0.15 -15.79 1.62
N TYR A 95 -1.12 -15.83 1.21
CA TYR A 95 -2.03 -14.68 1.33
C TYR A 95 -3.33 -15.12 2.01
N SER A 96 -3.79 -14.36 3.02
CA SER A 96 -5.08 -14.61 3.67
C SER A 96 -6.26 -14.46 2.69
N THR A 97 -7.40 -15.02 3.03
CA THR A 97 -8.56 -15.19 2.11
C THR A 97 -9.00 -13.86 1.46
N ASN A 98 -9.05 -12.77 2.22
CA ASN A 98 -9.44 -11.46 1.68
C ASN A 98 -8.40 -10.95 0.66
N ALA A 99 -7.11 -11.13 0.94
CA ALA A 99 -6.05 -10.76 0.01
C ALA A 99 -6.12 -11.57 -1.29
N GLN A 100 -6.38 -12.89 -1.20
CA GLN A 100 -6.55 -13.76 -2.38
C GLN A 100 -7.73 -13.31 -3.25
N LYS A 101 -8.86 -12.91 -2.66
CA LYS A 101 -10.02 -12.37 -3.40
C LYS A 101 -9.64 -11.11 -4.17
N ILE A 102 -8.96 -10.16 -3.50
CA ILE A 102 -8.49 -8.93 -4.15
C ILE A 102 -7.54 -9.24 -5.30
N ILE A 103 -6.60 -10.17 -5.10
CA ILE A 103 -5.67 -10.60 -6.17
C ILE A 103 -6.45 -11.16 -7.36
N ALA A 104 -7.44 -12.02 -7.11
CA ALA A 104 -8.27 -12.59 -8.18
C ALA A 104 -9.03 -11.50 -8.95
N ASP A 105 -9.66 -10.56 -8.25
CA ASP A 105 -10.37 -9.42 -8.85
C ASP A 105 -9.39 -8.52 -9.65
N MET A 106 -8.18 -8.31 -9.12
CA MET A 106 -7.13 -7.57 -9.83
C MET A 106 -6.76 -8.22 -11.17
N TRP A 107 -6.69 -9.53 -11.25
CA TRP A 107 -6.39 -10.24 -12.49
C TRP A 107 -7.54 -10.16 -13.51
N GLN A 108 -8.77 -10.20 -13.04
CA GLN A 108 -9.96 -10.21 -13.89
C GLN A 108 -10.36 -8.82 -14.43
N ASN A 109 -9.93 -7.73 -13.77
CA ASN A 109 -10.27 -6.38 -14.19
C ASN A 109 -9.15 -5.75 -15.03
N PRO A 110 -9.30 -5.67 -16.38
CA PRO A 110 -8.29 -5.07 -17.25
C PRO A 110 -8.16 -3.55 -17.05
N ASP A 111 -9.23 -2.87 -16.60
CA ASP A 111 -9.31 -1.41 -16.44
C ASP A 111 -8.98 -0.95 -15.00
N ALA A 112 -8.48 -1.85 -14.17
CA ALA A 112 -8.09 -1.50 -12.81
C ALA A 112 -7.04 -0.37 -12.82
N TYR A 113 -7.25 0.65 -11.97
CA TYR A 113 -6.44 1.88 -11.95
C TYR A 113 -4.93 1.64 -11.92
N TYR A 114 -4.47 0.60 -11.23
CA TYR A 114 -3.06 0.25 -11.14
C TYR A 114 -2.50 -0.41 -12.42
N LYS A 115 -3.35 -0.80 -13.37
CA LYS A 115 -2.95 -1.27 -14.71
C LYS A 115 -2.91 -0.10 -15.70
N VAL A 116 -3.77 0.89 -15.50
CA VAL A 116 -3.91 2.04 -16.41
C VAL A 116 -3.07 3.25 -15.99
N LEU A 117 -2.71 3.37 -14.70
CA LEU A 117 -1.86 4.44 -14.20
C LEU A 117 -0.40 3.97 -14.12
N SER A 118 0.51 4.81 -14.60
CA SER A 118 1.95 4.64 -14.34
C SER A 118 2.27 4.89 -12.87
N ASP A 119 3.41 4.38 -12.39
CA ASP A 119 3.88 4.61 -11.02
C ASP A 119 3.99 6.11 -10.72
N ARG A 120 4.39 6.93 -11.70
CA ARG A 120 4.47 8.39 -11.56
C ARG A 120 3.11 9.05 -11.41
N GLU A 121 2.12 8.63 -12.20
CA GLU A 121 0.74 9.09 -12.07
C GLU A 121 0.13 8.69 -10.73
N LEU A 122 0.45 7.50 -10.24
CA LEU A 122 0.02 7.04 -8.92
C LEU A 122 0.65 7.86 -7.78
N GLN A 123 1.95 8.21 -7.88
CA GLN A 123 2.62 9.11 -6.94
C GLN A 123 1.95 10.49 -6.90
N VAL A 124 1.65 11.07 -8.06
CA VAL A 124 0.93 12.34 -8.15
C VAL A 124 -0.46 12.23 -7.53
N LEU A 125 -1.23 11.19 -7.87
CA LEU A 125 -2.55 10.94 -7.29
C LEU A 125 -2.48 10.89 -5.74
N ARG A 126 -1.51 10.19 -5.17
CA ARG A 126 -1.31 10.09 -3.72
C ARG A 126 -1.05 11.46 -3.06
N LEU A 127 -0.22 12.29 -3.65
CA LEU A 127 0.10 13.61 -3.09
C LEU A 127 -1.09 14.56 -3.16
N ILE A 128 -1.77 14.62 -4.32
CA ILE A 128 -2.98 15.44 -4.48
C ILE A 128 -4.08 14.98 -3.49
N ALA A 129 -4.30 13.69 -3.36
CA ALA A 129 -5.30 13.17 -2.43
C ALA A 129 -4.94 13.38 -0.95
N ARG A 130 -3.66 13.61 -0.62
CA ARG A 130 -3.19 14.03 0.71
C ARG A 130 -3.29 15.53 0.94
N GLY A 131 -3.79 16.31 -0.03
CA GLY A 131 -3.97 17.76 0.07
C GLY A 131 -2.76 18.59 -0.34
N HIS A 132 -1.72 17.98 -0.95
CA HIS A 132 -0.62 18.77 -1.53
C HIS A 132 -1.10 19.50 -2.79
N ASP A 133 -0.74 20.77 -2.92
CA ASP A 133 -0.90 21.51 -4.16
C ASP A 133 0.12 21.06 -5.22
N HIS A 134 0.03 21.61 -6.42
CA HIS A 134 0.88 21.19 -7.53
C HIS A 134 2.34 21.59 -7.33
N VAL A 135 2.61 22.68 -6.58
CA VAL A 135 3.96 23.18 -6.30
C VAL A 135 4.63 22.23 -5.30
N SER A 136 4.02 22.02 -4.14
CA SER A 136 4.58 21.13 -3.09
C SER A 136 4.70 19.68 -3.58
N ALA A 137 3.74 19.18 -4.38
CA ALA A 137 3.84 17.88 -5.00
C ALA A 137 5.01 17.81 -6.00
N GLY A 138 5.27 18.90 -6.73
CA GLY A 138 6.41 19.00 -7.64
C GLY A 138 7.74 18.94 -6.92
N GLU A 139 7.89 19.69 -5.83
CA GLU A 139 9.08 19.67 -4.97
C GLU A 139 9.36 18.28 -4.40
N LEU A 140 8.34 17.64 -3.81
CA LEU A 140 8.45 16.28 -3.25
C LEU A 140 8.82 15.21 -4.29
N LEU A 141 8.40 15.43 -5.54
CA LEU A 141 8.66 14.48 -6.62
C LEU A 141 9.87 14.85 -7.49
N GLY A 142 10.50 16.01 -7.28
CA GLY A 142 11.61 16.50 -8.11
C GLY A 142 11.20 16.79 -9.56
N ILE A 143 9.99 17.33 -9.78
CA ILE A 143 9.45 17.72 -11.10
C ILE A 143 8.77 19.09 -11.04
N SER A 144 8.60 19.73 -12.22
CA SER A 144 7.91 21.01 -12.28
C SER A 144 6.43 20.91 -11.94
N GLU A 145 5.84 22.00 -11.43
CA GLU A 145 4.39 22.14 -11.22
C GLU A 145 3.61 21.80 -12.51
N PHE A 146 4.08 22.26 -13.65
CA PHE A 146 3.47 21.97 -14.96
C PHE A 146 3.40 20.46 -15.22
N THR A 147 4.47 19.74 -14.89
CA THR A 147 4.53 18.28 -15.03
C THR A 147 3.55 17.59 -14.10
N VAL A 148 3.39 18.07 -12.85
CA VAL A 148 2.38 17.57 -11.90
C VAL A 148 0.97 17.76 -12.45
N ARG A 149 0.64 18.96 -12.95
CA ARG A 149 -0.66 19.26 -13.58
C ARG A 149 -0.95 18.33 -14.75
N ARG A 150 0.04 18.09 -15.61
CA ARG A 150 -0.09 17.16 -16.73
C ARG A 150 -0.35 15.72 -16.26
N HIS A 151 0.38 15.24 -15.25
CA HIS A 151 0.11 13.91 -14.70
C HIS A 151 -1.27 13.81 -14.06
N LYS A 152 -1.70 14.81 -13.26
CA LYS A 152 -3.05 14.87 -12.71
C LYS A 152 -4.12 14.81 -13.80
N HIS A 153 -3.97 15.59 -14.85
CA HIS A 153 -4.89 15.58 -16.00
C HIS A 153 -4.97 14.18 -16.65
N ASN A 154 -3.81 13.54 -16.87
CA ASN A 154 -3.77 12.20 -17.43
C ASN A 154 -4.44 11.16 -16.52
N VAL A 155 -4.23 11.25 -15.21
CA VAL A 155 -4.92 10.40 -14.22
C VAL A 155 -6.44 10.57 -14.35
N MET A 156 -6.93 11.80 -14.28
CA MET A 156 -8.36 12.11 -14.40
C MET A 156 -8.94 11.56 -15.70
N LYS A 157 -8.26 11.76 -16.82
CA LYS A 157 -8.68 11.24 -18.12
C LYS A 157 -8.75 9.70 -18.15
N ARG A 158 -7.70 9.02 -17.64
CA ARG A 158 -7.64 7.55 -17.65
C ARG A 158 -8.66 6.90 -16.72
N LEU A 159 -8.97 7.57 -15.61
CA LEU A 159 -9.98 7.11 -14.65
C LEU A 159 -11.40 7.58 -15.00
N ASN A 160 -11.56 8.35 -16.06
CA ASN A 160 -12.82 8.99 -16.45
C ASN A 160 -13.45 9.82 -15.31
N ILE A 161 -12.61 10.60 -14.62
CA ILE A 161 -13.00 11.47 -13.50
C ILE A 161 -12.89 12.93 -13.97
N SER A 162 -13.94 13.73 -13.74
CA SER A 162 -14.04 15.09 -14.26
C SER A 162 -13.61 16.18 -13.28
N ASP A 163 -13.60 15.89 -11.98
CA ASP A 163 -13.32 16.88 -10.93
C ASP A 163 -12.35 16.32 -9.86
N GLU A 164 -11.70 17.23 -9.14
CA GLU A 164 -10.68 16.89 -8.15
C GLU A 164 -11.27 16.23 -6.89
N ALA A 165 -12.48 16.64 -6.48
CA ALA A 165 -13.12 16.04 -5.31
C ALA A 165 -13.44 14.55 -5.55
N SER A 166 -13.93 14.21 -6.74
CA SER A 166 -14.13 12.83 -7.16
C SER A 166 -12.82 12.05 -7.28
N LEU A 167 -11.74 12.71 -7.70
CA LEU A 167 -10.40 12.09 -7.75
C LEU A 167 -9.88 11.76 -6.35
N VAL A 168 -10.04 12.68 -5.41
CA VAL A 168 -9.67 12.47 -4.00
C VAL A 168 -10.47 11.34 -3.39
N ARG A 169 -11.81 11.35 -3.58
CA ARG A 169 -12.69 10.28 -3.11
C ARG A 169 -12.26 8.92 -3.65
N PHE A 170 -12.01 8.82 -4.96
CA PHE A 170 -11.50 7.60 -5.60
C PHE A 170 -10.22 7.09 -4.94
N ALA A 171 -9.27 8.00 -4.64
CA ALA A 171 -8.01 7.63 -4.02
C ALA A 171 -8.19 7.04 -2.60
N PHE A 172 -9.18 7.51 -1.83
CA PHE A 172 -9.53 6.93 -0.53
C PHE A 172 -10.27 5.60 -0.68
N GLU A 173 -11.28 5.50 -1.56
CA GLU A 173 -12.05 4.27 -1.79
C GLU A 173 -11.16 3.11 -2.27
N LYS A 174 -10.13 3.42 -3.04
CA LYS A 174 -9.17 2.43 -3.56
C LYS A 174 -7.92 2.25 -2.70
N GLY A 175 -7.90 2.82 -1.49
CA GLY A 175 -6.77 2.69 -0.56
C GLY A 175 -5.45 3.30 -1.06
N VAL A 176 -5.47 4.11 -2.14
CA VAL A 176 -4.27 4.83 -2.63
C VAL A 176 -3.74 5.79 -1.58
N VAL A 177 -4.64 6.36 -0.77
CA VAL A 177 -4.35 7.11 0.45
C VAL A 177 -5.22 6.64 1.59
N LYS A 178 -4.68 6.73 2.81
CA LYS A 178 -5.33 6.34 4.05
C LYS A 178 -5.73 7.59 4.83
N SER A 179 -6.91 7.58 5.46
CA SER A 179 -7.29 8.67 6.34
C SER A 179 -6.53 8.52 7.67
N LYS A 180 -5.85 9.57 8.11
CA LYS A 180 -5.33 9.64 9.48
C LYS A 180 -6.52 9.79 10.42
N GLY A 181 -7.01 8.69 11.02
CA GLY A 181 -8.02 8.75 12.06
C GLY A 181 -9.41 8.22 11.71
N GLY A 182 -9.54 7.18 10.88
CA GLY A 182 -10.77 6.38 10.83
C GLY A 182 -12.04 7.11 10.40
N LEU A 183 -11.96 8.14 9.57
CA LEU A 183 -13.12 8.75 8.95
C LEU A 183 -13.71 7.79 7.92
N ASP A 184 -14.79 7.13 8.31
CA ASP A 184 -15.59 6.30 7.42
C ASP A 184 -16.35 7.20 6.44
N TRP A 185 -15.80 7.39 5.25
CA TRP A 185 -16.44 8.16 4.18
C TRP A 185 -17.68 7.47 3.59
N THR A 186 -17.90 6.19 3.88
CA THR A 186 -19.08 5.45 3.41
C THR A 186 -20.36 5.94 4.12
N SER A 187 -20.23 6.48 5.33
CA SER A 187 -21.35 7.00 6.11
C SER A 187 -21.86 8.36 5.64
N ILE A 188 -21.13 9.09 4.79
CA ILE A 188 -21.49 10.44 4.31
C ILE A 188 -22.40 10.38 3.07
N SER A 189 -22.41 9.28 2.33
CA SER A 189 -23.18 9.15 1.07
C SER A 189 -24.67 8.87 1.26
N HIS A 190 -25.18 8.70 2.50
CA HIS A 190 -26.58 8.35 2.77
C HIS A 190 -27.43 9.52 3.31
N LYS A 191 -26.94 10.77 3.23
CA LYS A 191 -27.78 11.96 3.52
C LYS A 191 -27.91 12.82 2.27
N LYS A 192 -28.72 12.37 1.32
CA LYS A 192 -29.45 13.25 0.40
C LYS A 192 -30.93 12.89 0.46
N HIS A 193 -31.68 13.80 1.08
CA HIS A 193 -33.11 13.93 0.84
C HIS A 193 -33.40 14.30 -0.60
#